data_56b1a7c2152e560224e31dd1ecdd8af8
#
_entry.id   56b1a7c2152e560224e31dd1ecdd8af8
#
_cell.length_a   1.000
_cell.length_b   1.000
_cell.length_c   1.000
_cell.angle_alpha   90.00
_cell.angle_beta   90.00
_cell.angle_gamma   90.00
#
_symmetry.space_group_name_H-M   'P 1'
#
loop_
_entity.id
_entity.type
_entity.pdbx_description
1 polymer ?
#
loop_
_entity_poly.entity_id
_entity_poly.type
_entity_poly.pdbx_seq_one_letter_code
_entity_poly.pdbx_strand_id
1 'polypeptide(L)'
;MMTHLRRPRSVWNSNPQKGVCAGHRQATAACIFGALLCLGLSNPTPGPAAEPSPPLSPMTPEPAYSLETILTFALSRNPSVTSAEGAIDQNRGYQVAAHTYPNPSVNANTGHGTIRDAGRADVRDTLTRQSITEYNVTIGQPLEWPSKRAARQRATEAGVAVASAGLEETRLNLKADVKVAFYDLLLAQRAVTLAQQNLATIEDVHKAVRTRVRLGESPQFEAIRSEVEVLKANQSLTQAVNRVRVSRVMLDMLTAGSLGTSYSINGQFHRVGPSFGLDLLTQRALTQHPTILRLTKFVEQADHTLEFERQARVPNITVGGSYWREIGREAFQGGLTIPTPLWDRRQGEIMAAFGSKRKGEADFLRARNELIRNISQHFQDAKTTAELIEVYEKGLLKQAEEALRIAKFSFQQGASSLIEVLDAQRVQRQILLDYAQAQFDLSIALALLERAVGGAL
;
A
#
# COMPACT_ATOMS: atom_id res chain seq x y z
N MET A 1 23.35 2.06 56.13
CA MET A 1 22.88 3.41 56.51
C MET A 1 21.96 3.82 55.40
N MET A 2 20.72 3.43 55.37
CA MET A 2 19.46 4.00 55.93
C MET A 2 19.38 5.54 55.71
N THR A 3 18.44 5.92 54.87
CA THR A 3 17.23 6.73 55.07
C THR A 3 16.67 7.08 53.66
N HIS A 4 15.55 6.58 53.25
CA HIS A 4 14.13 6.96 53.39
C HIS A 4 13.86 8.46 53.19
N LEU A 5 12.97 8.76 52.16
CA LEU A 5 11.73 9.53 52.28
C LEU A 5 11.24 9.91 50.87
N ARG A 6 10.14 9.29 50.48
CA ARG A 6 8.71 9.72 50.38
C ARG A 6 8.31 10.50 49.12
N ARG A 7 7.40 9.86 48.38
CA ARG A 7 6.43 10.48 47.45
C ARG A 7 5.41 11.34 48.25
N PRO A 8 4.69 12.20 47.57
CA PRO A 8 3.23 12.12 47.70
C PRO A 8 2.47 11.98 46.38
N ARG A 9 1.39 11.20 46.48
CA ARG A 9 0.22 11.16 45.60
C ARG A 9 -0.72 12.32 45.92
N SER A 10 -1.43 12.81 44.89
CA SER A 10 -2.81 13.31 44.98
C SER A 10 -3.37 13.29 43.55
N VAL A 11 -4.23 12.45 43.17
CA VAL A 11 -5.67 12.21 43.29
C VAL A 11 -6.43 13.53 43.42
N TRP A 12 -7.10 13.93 42.36
CA TRP A 12 -8.48 14.45 42.40
C TRP A 12 -9.16 14.23 41.05
N ASN A 13 -10.27 13.67 41.19
CA ASN A 13 -11.39 13.22 40.40
C ASN A 13 -12.37 14.41 40.24
N SER A 14 -13.05 14.51 39.13
CA SER A 14 -14.50 14.73 39.04
C SER A 14 -14.91 15.44 37.74
N ASN A 15 -15.64 14.74 36.94
CA ASN A 15 -16.73 15.19 36.06
C ASN A 15 -17.94 15.55 36.94
N PRO A 16 -19.09 16.13 36.56
CA PRO A 16 -19.63 16.47 35.22
C PRO A 16 -20.42 17.83 35.19
N GLN A 17 -20.96 18.24 34.07
CA GLN A 17 -22.37 18.65 33.79
C GLN A 17 -22.41 19.61 32.57
N LYS A 18 -23.18 19.25 31.52
CA LYS A 18 -24.53 19.71 31.16
C LYS A 18 -24.73 21.24 30.98
N GLY A 19 -25.19 21.60 29.81
CA GLY A 19 -25.88 22.84 29.41
C GLY A 19 -25.78 23.02 27.91
N VAL A 20 -26.71 22.65 27.11
CA VAL A 20 -28.10 23.01 26.80
C VAL A 20 -28.20 24.39 26.11
N CYS A 21 -28.90 24.36 24.95
CA CYS A 21 -29.58 25.42 24.18
C CYS A 21 -28.68 26.23 23.23
N ALA A 22 -29.05 26.59 22.05
CA ALA A 22 -30.23 26.63 21.17
C ALA A 22 -29.69 27.17 19.83
N GLY A 23 -30.11 26.86 18.65
CA GLY A 23 -31.36 26.75 18.00
C GLY A 23 -31.38 27.68 16.81
N HIS A 24 -31.68 27.15 15.59
CA HIS A 24 -32.35 27.80 14.47
C HIS A 24 -32.50 26.72 13.38
N ARG A 25 -33.65 26.15 13.19
CA ARG A 25 -34.88 26.44 12.44
C ARG A 25 -34.64 26.95 10.99
N GLN A 26 -35.01 26.08 10.08
CA GLN A 26 -36.04 26.26 9.04
C GLN A 26 -35.99 25.03 8.13
N ALA A 27 -37.02 24.31 8.04
CA ALA A 27 -38.34 24.41 7.53
C ALA A 27 -38.50 23.59 6.25
N THR A 28 -39.22 22.50 6.43
CA THR A 28 -40.49 22.11 5.80
C THR A 28 -40.49 21.66 4.34
N ALA A 29 -40.95 20.43 4.11
CA ALA A 29 -42.30 20.26 3.56
C ALA A 29 -42.70 18.78 3.63
N ALA A 30 -43.82 18.57 4.31
CA ALA A 30 -44.58 17.31 4.35
C ALA A 30 -45.42 17.19 3.07
N CYS A 31 -45.59 15.95 2.59
CA CYS A 31 -46.80 15.58 1.84
C CYS A 31 -47.27 14.21 2.34
N ILE A 32 -48.33 14.28 3.17
CA ILE A 32 -49.22 13.20 3.52
C ILE A 32 -50.37 13.22 2.50
N PHE A 33 -50.69 12.06 1.94
CA PHE A 33 -51.98 11.68 1.33
C PHE A 33 -51.80 10.24 0.89
N GLY A 34 -52.53 9.21 1.23
CA GLY A 34 -53.89 9.07 1.63
C GLY A 34 -54.20 7.60 1.38
N ALA A 35 -54.50 6.83 2.42
CA ALA A 35 -54.93 5.46 2.27
C ALA A 35 -56.39 5.45 1.74
N LEU A 36 -56.64 4.73 0.65
CA LEU A 36 -57.99 4.32 0.26
C LEU A 36 -58.00 2.80 0.10
N LEU A 37 -58.72 2.17 1.02
CA LEU A 37 -59.14 0.78 0.96
C LEU A 37 -60.08 0.60 -0.23
N CYS A 38 -59.74 -0.26 -1.20
CA CYS A 38 -60.69 -0.88 -2.11
C CYS A 38 -60.57 -2.39 -2.02
N LEU A 39 -61.51 -2.99 -1.26
CA LEU A 39 -61.83 -4.41 -1.34
C LEU A 39 -62.45 -4.71 -2.70
N GLY A 40 -61.66 -5.29 -3.62
CA GLY A 40 -62.12 -5.83 -4.88
C GLY A 40 -61.92 -7.35 -4.89
N LEU A 41 -63.02 -8.05 -4.78
CA LEU A 41 -63.09 -9.50 -5.10
C LEU A 41 -62.67 -9.69 -6.56
N SER A 42 -61.56 -10.35 -6.82
CA SER A 42 -61.19 -10.81 -8.15
C SER A 42 -60.93 -12.32 -8.13
N ASN A 43 -61.64 -12.99 -9.01
CA ASN A 43 -61.55 -14.42 -9.32
C ASN A 43 -60.13 -14.83 -9.69
N PRO A 44 -59.67 -16.07 -9.39
CA PRO A 44 -58.36 -16.57 -9.83
C PRO A 44 -58.42 -16.83 -11.36
N THR A 45 -57.72 -16.00 -12.10
CA THR A 45 -57.37 -16.29 -13.50
C THR A 45 -56.28 -17.39 -13.52
N PRO A 46 -56.34 -18.38 -14.45
CA PRO A 46 -55.29 -19.36 -14.60
C PRO A 46 -54.00 -18.69 -15.01
N GLY A 47 -52.91 -18.96 -14.23
CA GLY A 47 -51.58 -18.41 -14.46
C GLY A 47 -51.06 -18.77 -15.88
N PRO A 48 -50.29 -17.86 -16.51
CA PRO A 48 -49.64 -18.15 -17.78
C PRO A 48 -48.64 -19.30 -17.57
N ALA A 49 -48.65 -20.21 -18.55
CA ALA A 49 -47.71 -21.32 -18.62
C ALA A 49 -46.28 -20.81 -18.52
N ALA A 50 -45.45 -21.47 -17.69
CA ALA A 50 -44.06 -21.16 -17.54
C ALA A 50 -43.41 -21.04 -18.93
N GLU A 51 -42.92 -19.86 -19.27
CA GLU A 51 -42.05 -19.68 -20.41
C GLU A 51 -40.82 -20.55 -20.27
N PRO A 52 -40.38 -21.24 -21.33
CA PRO A 52 -39.13 -21.99 -21.27
C PRO A 52 -37.98 -21.04 -20.94
N SER A 53 -37.20 -21.38 -19.91
CA SER A 53 -36.00 -20.62 -19.53
C SER A 53 -35.17 -20.30 -20.77
N PRO A 54 -34.70 -19.06 -20.94
CA PRO A 54 -33.89 -18.70 -22.09
C PRO A 54 -32.67 -19.64 -22.16
N PRO A 55 -32.26 -20.07 -23.35
CA PRO A 55 -31.10 -20.94 -23.50
C PRO A 55 -29.89 -20.24 -22.85
N LEU A 56 -29.15 -20.99 -22.02
CA LEU A 56 -27.90 -20.54 -21.44
C LEU A 56 -27.05 -19.93 -22.56
N SER A 57 -26.84 -18.60 -22.49
CA SER A 57 -25.94 -17.91 -23.40
C SER A 57 -24.63 -18.68 -23.47
N PRO A 58 -24.03 -18.87 -24.67
CA PRO A 58 -22.76 -19.55 -24.78
C PRO A 58 -21.76 -18.83 -23.84
N MET A 59 -21.16 -19.59 -22.90
CA MET A 59 -20.15 -19.08 -22.01
C MET A 59 -19.04 -18.48 -22.88
N THR A 60 -18.97 -17.16 -22.92
CA THR A 60 -17.82 -16.48 -23.50
C THR A 60 -16.57 -17.05 -22.79
N PRO A 61 -15.55 -17.48 -23.55
CA PRO A 61 -14.35 -18.02 -22.94
C PRO A 61 -13.79 -17.00 -21.95
N GLU A 62 -13.51 -17.45 -20.72
CA GLU A 62 -12.91 -16.56 -19.70
C GLU A 62 -11.64 -15.93 -20.30
N PRO A 63 -11.47 -14.61 -20.21
CA PRO A 63 -10.27 -13.97 -20.73
C PRO A 63 -9.04 -14.54 -20.00
N ALA A 64 -8.04 -14.97 -20.77
CA ALA A 64 -6.79 -15.50 -20.24
C ALA A 64 -5.71 -14.44 -20.30
N TYR A 65 -5.16 -14.07 -19.14
CA TYR A 65 -4.14 -13.03 -19.03
C TYR A 65 -2.74 -13.60 -18.80
N SER A 66 -1.74 -13.03 -19.49
CA SER A 66 -0.32 -13.30 -19.22
C SER A 66 0.18 -12.43 -18.06
N LEU A 67 1.30 -12.83 -17.45
CA LEU A 67 1.96 -12.07 -16.39
C LEU A 67 2.28 -10.63 -16.85
N GLU A 68 2.76 -10.45 -18.08
CA GLU A 68 3.11 -9.13 -18.63
C GLU A 68 1.89 -8.21 -18.76
N THR A 69 0.76 -8.75 -19.20
CA THR A 69 -0.50 -8.00 -19.30
C THR A 69 -0.97 -7.55 -17.91
N ILE A 70 -0.90 -8.43 -16.91
CA ILE A 70 -1.29 -8.13 -15.53
C ILE A 70 -0.36 -7.08 -14.93
N LEU A 71 0.96 -7.18 -15.16
CA LEU A 71 1.92 -6.16 -14.72
C LEU A 71 1.63 -4.79 -15.33
N THR A 72 1.25 -4.74 -16.61
CA THR A 72 0.88 -3.49 -17.29
C THR A 72 -0.37 -2.87 -16.66
N PHE A 73 -1.41 -3.67 -16.38
CA PHE A 73 -2.61 -3.19 -15.70
C PHE A 73 -2.32 -2.69 -14.29
N ALA A 74 -1.53 -3.44 -13.52
CA ALA A 74 -1.16 -3.03 -12.17
C ALA A 74 -0.38 -1.70 -12.19
N LEU A 75 0.65 -1.57 -13.02
CA LEU A 75 1.47 -0.36 -13.08
C LEU A 75 0.70 0.88 -13.57
N SER A 76 -0.33 0.70 -14.41
CA SER A 76 -1.11 1.82 -14.94
C SER A 76 -2.32 2.20 -14.09
N ARG A 77 -2.82 1.32 -13.22
CA ARG A 77 -4.10 1.53 -12.53
C ARG A 77 -4.04 1.41 -11.01
N ASN A 78 -2.96 0.88 -10.46
CA ASN A 78 -2.86 0.68 -9.02
C ASN A 78 -2.77 2.02 -8.28
N PRO A 79 -3.63 2.26 -7.26
CA PRO A 79 -3.65 3.50 -6.49
C PRO A 79 -2.33 3.85 -5.81
N SER A 80 -1.46 2.87 -5.50
CA SER A 80 -0.15 3.14 -4.90
C SER A 80 0.79 3.89 -5.84
N VAL A 81 0.71 3.60 -7.16
CA VAL A 81 1.48 4.32 -8.19
C VAL A 81 0.96 5.74 -8.33
N THR A 82 -0.35 5.93 -8.43
CA THR A 82 -0.99 7.26 -8.49
C THR A 82 -0.67 8.09 -7.24
N SER A 83 -0.65 7.46 -6.06
CA SER A 83 -0.25 8.13 -4.81
C SER A 83 1.21 8.59 -4.84
N ALA A 84 2.11 7.77 -5.38
CA ALA A 84 3.53 8.14 -5.52
C ALA A 84 3.74 9.23 -6.59
N GLU A 85 2.96 9.25 -7.68
CA GLU A 85 2.94 10.34 -8.65
C GLU A 85 2.42 11.64 -8.02
N GLY A 86 1.35 11.57 -7.21
CA GLY A 86 0.86 12.70 -6.44
C GLY A 86 1.90 13.26 -5.45
N ALA A 87 2.75 12.41 -4.88
CA ALA A 87 3.86 12.86 -4.03
C ALA A 87 4.93 13.64 -4.82
N ILE A 88 5.17 13.28 -6.09
CA ILE A 88 6.04 14.06 -6.99
C ILE A 88 5.43 15.43 -7.26
N ASP A 89 4.13 15.49 -7.59
CA ASP A 89 3.43 16.75 -7.88
C ASP A 89 3.37 17.64 -6.65
N GLN A 90 3.19 17.08 -5.45
CA GLN A 90 3.29 17.83 -4.19
C GLN A 90 4.68 18.46 -4.01
N ASN A 91 5.75 17.70 -4.23
CA ASN A 91 7.12 18.21 -4.10
C ASN A 91 7.46 19.25 -5.20
N ARG A 92 6.93 19.10 -6.41
CA ARG A 92 6.99 20.12 -7.46
C ARG A 92 6.27 21.39 -7.04
N GLY A 93 5.11 21.29 -6.38
CA GLY A 93 4.41 22.43 -5.80
C GLY A 93 5.29 23.17 -4.77
N TYR A 94 5.96 22.45 -3.87
CA TYR A 94 6.92 23.03 -2.94
C TYR A 94 8.12 23.67 -3.66
N GLN A 95 8.61 23.08 -4.73
CA GLN A 95 9.69 23.64 -5.56
C GLN A 95 9.25 24.97 -6.19
N VAL A 96 8.06 25.02 -6.80
CA VAL A 96 7.50 26.29 -7.35
C VAL A 96 7.39 27.34 -6.27
N ALA A 97 6.84 26.99 -5.09
CA ALA A 97 6.75 27.90 -3.95
C ALA A 97 8.13 28.41 -3.48
N ALA A 98 9.15 27.54 -3.52
CA ALA A 98 10.53 27.92 -3.16
C ALA A 98 11.17 28.88 -4.17
N HIS A 99 10.71 28.90 -5.42
CA HIS A 99 11.22 29.80 -6.46
C HIS A 99 10.50 31.16 -6.47
N THR A 100 9.34 31.29 -5.83
CA THR A 100 8.59 32.56 -5.77
C THR A 100 9.18 33.52 -4.73
N TYR A 101 9.07 34.81 -5.01
CA TYR A 101 9.38 35.84 -4.03
C TYR A 101 8.22 36.05 -3.04
N PRO A 102 8.49 36.44 -1.79
CA PRO A 102 7.42 36.80 -0.87
C PRO A 102 6.58 37.95 -1.43
N ASN A 103 5.28 37.90 -1.24
CA ASN A 103 4.39 38.98 -1.65
C ASN A 103 4.59 40.22 -0.81
N PRO A 104 4.41 41.44 -1.38
CA PRO A 104 4.32 42.65 -0.59
C PRO A 104 3.08 42.61 0.32
N SER A 105 3.22 43.17 1.50
CA SER A 105 2.12 43.38 2.44
C SER A 105 1.61 44.83 2.33
N VAL A 106 0.28 45.00 2.33
CA VAL A 106 -0.36 46.30 2.40
C VAL A 106 -1.18 46.35 3.68
N ASN A 107 -0.87 47.32 4.56
CA ASN A 107 -1.62 47.56 5.78
C ASN A 107 -2.27 48.95 5.69
N ALA A 108 -3.61 48.97 5.87
CA ALA A 108 -4.36 50.20 5.95
C ALA A 108 -5.02 50.29 7.32
N ASN A 109 -4.70 51.32 8.06
CA ASN A 109 -5.25 51.58 9.39
C ASN A 109 -6.00 52.91 9.37
N THR A 110 -7.12 52.97 10.07
CA THR A 110 -7.82 54.25 10.35
C THR A 110 -8.08 54.30 11.83
N GLY A 111 -7.81 55.45 12.39
CA GLY A 111 -8.05 55.80 13.79
C GLY A 111 -9.06 56.95 13.88
N HIS A 112 -9.95 56.89 14.88
CA HIS A 112 -10.80 58.02 15.24
C HIS A 112 -10.58 58.32 16.70
N GLY A 113 -10.20 59.55 16.99
CA GLY A 113 -9.86 60.02 18.33
C GLY A 113 -10.34 61.39 18.61
N THR A 114 -10.13 61.83 19.82
CA THR A 114 -10.36 63.25 20.25
C THR A 114 -9.08 63.78 20.89
N ILE A 115 -8.59 64.92 20.40
CA ILE A 115 -7.52 65.61 21.05
C ILE A 115 -8.13 66.56 22.10
N ARG A 116 -7.54 66.58 23.30
CA ARG A 116 -7.72 67.57 24.28
C ARG A 116 -6.55 68.58 24.09
N ASP A 117 -6.86 69.73 23.57
CA ASP A 117 -5.87 70.80 23.53
C ASP A 117 -5.61 71.25 24.96
N ALA A 118 -4.41 70.95 25.45
CA ALA A 118 -3.90 71.57 26.70
C ALA A 118 -3.35 72.98 26.37
N GLY A 119 -4.21 73.80 25.81
CA GLY A 119 -3.91 75.17 25.60
C GLY A 119 -3.62 75.89 26.93
N ARG A 120 -2.65 76.76 26.94
CA ARG A 120 -2.15 77.64 27.98
C ARG A 120 -3.07 77.84 29.17
N ALA A 121 -2.53 77.61 30.34
CA ALA A 121 -3.22 77.58 31.65
C ALA A 121 -3.89 78.90 32.09
N ASP A 122 -3.95 79.92 31.28
CA ASP A 122 -4.49 81.23 31.63
C ASP A 122 -5.79 81.60 30.92
N VAL A 123 -6.39 80.70 30.13
CA VAL A 123 -7.70 80.97 29.56
C VAL A 123 -8.71 79.94 30.13
N ARG A 124 -9.52 80.45 31.05
CA ARG A 124 -10.76 79.86 31.49
C ARG A 124 -11.68 79.67 30.28
N ASP A 125 -11.49 78.69 29.45
CA ASP A 125 -12.59 78.32 28.60
C ASP A 125 -12.44 76.99 27.96
N THR A 126 -13.54 76.26 28.01
CA THR A 126 -13.96 75.20 27.14
C THR A 126 -12.86 74.36 26.45
N LEU A 127 -12.57 73.20 27.03
CA LEU A 127 -11.87 72.13 26.38
C LEU A 127 -12.61 71.79 25.06
N THR A 128 -12.15 72.35 23.95
CA THR A 128 -12.62 72.01 22.63
C THR A 128 -12.13 70.64 22.31
N ARG A 129 -13.06 69.65 22.40
CA ARG A 129 -12.81 68.32 21.90
C ARG A 129 -12.83 68.38 20.38
N GLN A 130 -11.66 68.31 19.75
CA GLN A 130 -11.57 68.18 18.32
C GLN A 130 -11.54 66.74 17.95
N SER A 131 -12.55 66.26 17.19
CA SER A 131 -12.59 64.92 16.60
C SER A 131 -11.57 64.85 15.46
N ILE A 132 -10.73 63.84 15.49
CA ILE A 132 -9.74 63.58 14.46
C ILE A 132 -9.95 62.19 13.86
N THR A 133 -9.70 62.13 12.56
CA THR A 133 -9.61 60.85 11.85
C THR A 133 -8.19 60.77 11.28
N GLU A 134 -7.54 59.67 11.60
CA GLU A 134 -6.20 59.34 11.16
C GLU A 134 -6.26 58.26 10.10
N TYR A 135 -5.40 58.36 9.10
CA TYR A 135 -5.23 57.32 8.08
C TYR A 135 -3.75 56.97 7.99
N ASN A 136 -3.45 55.70 7.96
CA ASN A 136 -2.12 55.16 7.71
C ASN A 136 -2.20 54.05 6.68
N VAL A 137 -1.48 54.18 5.59
CA VAL A 137 -1.32 53.12 4.58
C VAL A 137 0.15 52.78 4.48
N THR A 138 0.52 51.55 4.77
CA THR A 138 1.90 51.06 4.72
C THR A 138 2.00 49.92 3.70
N ILE A 139 3.02 50.01 2.85
CA ILE A 139 3.40 48.92 1.91
C ILE A 139 4.78 48.43 2.34
N GLY A 140 4.94 47.13 2.50
CA GLY A 140 6.21 46.52 2.86
C GLY A 140 6.54 45.33 1.97
N GLN A 141 7.76 45.30 1.40
CA GLN A 141 8.27 44.21 0.60
C GLN A 141 9.38 43.47 1.37
N PRO A 142 9.17 42.19 1.79
CA PRO A 142 10.25 41.38 2.35
C PRO A 142 11.27 41.04 1.27
N LEU A 143 12.54 41.30 1.55
CA LEU A 143 13.67 40.90 0.71
C LEU A 143 14.39 39.75 1.38
N GLU A 144 14.43 38.63 0.66
CA GLU A 144 15.13 37.41 1.10
C GLU A 144 16.58 37.43 0.62
N TRP A 145 17.50 37.01 1.49
CA TRP A 145 18.91 36.88 1.13
C TRP A 145 19.11 35.82 0.02
N PRO A 146 19.94 36.13 -1.00
CA PRO A 146 20.17 35.19 -2.11
C PRO A 146 20.66 33.82 -1.67
N SER A 147 21.56 33.75 -0.67
CA SER A 147 22.09 32.51 -0.12
C SER A 147 20.99 31.67 0.54
N LYS A 148 20.10 32.29 1.30
CA LYS A 148 18.95 31.63 1.94
C LYS A 148 17.97 31.11 0.90
N ARG A 149 17.66 31.91 -0.11
CA ARG A 149 16.79 31.50 -1.22
C ARG A 149 17.38 30.33 -1.99
N ALA A 150 18.67 30.38 -2.33
CA ALA A 150 19.35 29.29 -3.03
C ALA A 150 19.37 27.99 -2.20
N ALA A 151 19.55 28.06 -0.88
CA ALA A 151 19.50 26.91 0.00
C ALA A 151 18.08 26.31 0.05
N ARG A 152 17.03 27.14 0.13
CA ARG A 152 15.63 26.71 0.07
C ARG A 152 15.31 26.00 -1.25
N GLN A 153 15.75 26.55 -2.36
CA GLN A 153 15.55 25.96 -3.69
C GLN A 153 16.20 24.59 -3.79
N ARG A 154 17.48 24.47 -3.39
CA ARG A 154 18.19 23.17 -3.39
C ARG A 154 17.51 22.11 -2.52
N ALA A 155 17.01 22.49 -1.33
CA ALA A 155 16.30 21.58 -0.46
C ALA A 155 15.01 21.05 -1.08
N THR A 156 14.24 21.88 -1.81
CA THR A 156 13.01 21.47 -2.48
C THR A 156 13.27 20.70 -3.79
N GLU A 157 14.32 21.04 -4.53
CA GLU A 157 14.78 20.27 -5.70
C GLU A 157 15.18 18.86 -5.31
N ALA A 158 15.96 18.71 -4.22
CA ALA A 158 16.28 17.41 -3.67
C ALA A 158 15.02 16.63 -3.21
N GLY A 159 14.00 17.33 -2.71
CA GLY A 159 12.69 16.74 -2.37
C GLY A 159 12.00 16.10 -3.56
N VAL A 160 12.01 16.74 -4.73
CA VAL A 160 11.49 16.18 -5.98
C VAL A 160 12.26 14.92 -6.37
N ALA A 161 13.60 14.95 -6.24
CA ALA A 161 14.43 13.78 -6.54
C ALA A 161 14.14 12.58 -5.61
N VAL A 162 13.90 12.83 -4.32
CA VAL A 162 13.46 11.81 -3.35
C VAL A 162 12.12 11.20 -3.75
N ALA A 163 11.12 12.05 -4.08
CA ALA A 163 9.80 11.57 -4.49
C ALA A 163 9.85 10.76 -5.80
N SER A 164 10.67 11.17 -6.77
CA SER A 164 10.87 10.45 -8.02
C SER A 164 11.50 9.07 -7.80
N ALA A 165 12.52 8.97 -6.94
CA ALA A 165 13.10 7.69 -6.55
C ALA A 165 12.10 6.81 -5.76
N GLY A 166 11.21 7.44 -4.99
CA GLY A 166 10.12 6.78 -4.28
C GLY A 166 9.08 6.14 -5.22
N LEU A 167 8.79 6.77 -6.35
CA LEU A 167 7.93 6.20 -7.39
C LEU A 167 8.53 4.92 -7.98
N GLU A 168 9.83 4.93 -8.29
CA GLU A 168 10.51 3.73 -8.81
C GLU A 168 10.56 2.59 -7.79
N GLU A 169 10.75 2.91 -6.51
CA GLU A 169 10.64 1.92 -5.42
C GLU A 169 9.23 1.33 -5.33
N THR A 170 8.19 2.17 -5.44
CA THR A 170 6.79 1.72 -5.44
C THR A 170 6.50 0.81 -6.62
N ARG A 171 6.97 1.16 -7.82
CA ARG A 171 6.83 0.34 -9.03
C ARG A 171 7.53 -1.00 -8.90
N LEU A 172 8.73 -1.01 -8.33
CA LEU A 172 9.50 -2.24 -8.10
C LEU A 172 8.77 -3.18 -7.14
N ASN A 173 8.29 -2.65 -6.01
CA ASN A 173 7.54 -3.43 -5.02
C ASN A 173 6.24 -3.97 -5.61
N LEU A 174 5.47 -3.15 -6.32
CA LEU A 174 4.22 -3.58 -6.96
C LEU A 174 4.47 -4.69 -7.99
N LYS A 175 5.55 -4.61 -8.79
CA LYS A 175 5.91 -5.69 -9.73
C LYS A 175 6.16 -7.01 -9.00
N ALA A 176 6.85 -6.97 -7.87
CA ALA A 176 7.11 -8.16 -7.07
C ALA A 176 5.80 -8.72 -6.45
N ASP A 177 4.96 -7.86 -5.90
CA ASP A 177 3.68 -8.27 -5.29
C ASP A 177 2.74 -8.90 -6.32
N VAL A 178 2.69 -8.35 -7.54
CA VAL A 178 1.92 -8.94 -8.66
C VAL A 178 2.47 -10.30 -9.06
N LYS A 179 3.80 -10.46 -9.16
CA LYS A 179 4.42 -11.76 -9.47
C LYS A 179 4.09 -12.81 -8.39
N VAL A 180 4.18 -12.43 -7.11
CA VAL A 180 3.81 -13.30 -5.98
C VAL A 180 2.35 -13.74 -6.08
N ALA A 181 1.42 -12.80 -6.28
CA ALA A 181 0.00 -13.11 -6.40
C ALA A 181 -0.32 -13.93 -7.66
N PHE A 182 0.38 -13.69 -8.77
CA PHE A 182 0.24 -14.47 -10.00
C PHE A 182 0.65 -15.93 -9.80
N TYR A 183 1.81 -16.17 -9.18
CA TYR A 183 2.27 -17.53 -8.91
C TYR A 183 1.42 -18.22 -7.84
N ASP A 184 0.87 -17.50 -6.86
CA ASP A 184 -0.09 -18.06 -5.90
C ASP A 184 -1.37 -18.55 -6.61
N LEU A 185 -1.91 -17.78 -7.54
CA LEU A 185 -3.05 -18.21 -8.34
C LEU A 185 -2.71 -19.39 -9.25
N LEU A 186 -1.52 -19.40 -9.84
CA LEU A 186 -1.05 -20.51 -10.68
C LEU A 186 -0.94 -21.83 -9.87
N LEU A 187 -0.40 -21.74 -8.64
CA LEU A 187 -0.34 -22.88 -7.70
C LEU A 187 -1.75 -23.35 -7.34
N ALA A 188 -2.67 -22.43 -7.04
CA ALA A 188 -4.04 -22.76 -6.72
C ALA A 188 -4.76 -23.49 -7.88
N GLN A 189 -4.55 -23.04 -9.13
CA GLN A 189 -5.07 -23.70 -10.32
C GLN A 189 -4.46 -25.10 -10.50
N ARG A 190 -3.15 -25.25 -10.25
CA ARG A 190 -2.49 -26.55 -10.30
C ARG A 190 -3.03 -27.49 -9.23
N ALA A 191 -3.29 -27.01 -8.03
CA ALA A 191 -3.88 -27.77 -6.94
C ALA A 191 -5.30 -28.29 -7.29
N VAL A 192 -6.13 -27.49 -7.98
CA VAL A 192 -7.44 -27.95 -8.49
C VAL A 192 -7.27 -29.10 -9.48
N THR A 193 -6.36 -28.97 -10.45
CA THR A 193 -6.08 -30.02 -11.43
C THR A 193 -5.65 -31.33 -10.74
N LEU A 194 -4.74 -31.24 -9.76
CA LEU A 194 -4.28 -32.41 -9.00
C LEU A 194 -5.39 -33.01 -8.14
N ALA A 195 -6.25 -32.18 -7.53
CA ALA A 195 -7.39 -32.66 -6.76
C ALA A 195 -8.44 -33.37 -7.63
N GLN A 196 -8.69 -32.87 -8.85
CA GLN A 196 -9.57 -33.55 -9.84
C GLN A 196 -9.01 -34.88 -10.28
N GLN A 197 -7.72 -34.95 -10.61
CA GLN A 197 -7.04 -36.19 -10.97
C GLN A 197 -7.07 -37.23 -9.83
N ASN A 198 -6.87 -36.74 -8.59
CA ASN A 198 -6.97 -37.57 -7.40
C ASN A 198 -8.37 -38.14 -7.21
N LEU A 199 -9.40 -37.28 -7.31
CA LEU A 199 -10.79 -37.69 -7.19
C LEU A 199 -11.14 -38.78 -8.20
N ALA A 200 -10.82 -38.57 -9.49
CA ALA A 200 -11.05 -39.53 -10.54
C ALA A 200 -10.35 -40.89 -10.24
N THR A 201 -9.10 -40.85 -9.77
CA THR A 201 -8.36 -42.06 -9.38
C THR A 201 -9.04 -42.82 -8.24
N ILE A 202 -9.50 -42.13 -7.21
CA ILE A 202 -10.16 -42.72 -6.03
C ILE A 202 -11.55 -43.27 -6.41
N GLU A 203 -12.30 -42.60 -7.27
CA GLU A 203 -13.59 -43.08 -7.79
C GLU A 203 -13.43 -44.40 -8.59
N ASP A 204 -12.37 -44.50 -9.40
CA ASP A 204 -12.08 -45.74 -10.14
C ASP A 204 -11.75 -46.90 -9.19
N VAL A 205 -10.95 -46.67 -8.15
CA VAL A 205 -10.65 -47.63 -7.10
C VAL A 205 -11.94 -48.06 -6.37
N HIS A 206 -12.78 -47.08 -5.99
CA HIS A 206 -14.05 -47.36 -5.33
C HIS A 206 -15.00 -48.23 -6.19
N LYS A 207 -15.10 -47.94 -7.50
CA LYS A 207 -15.89 -48.77 -8.43
C LYS A 207 -15.38 -50.21 -8.47
N ALA A 208 -14.05 -50.40 -8.53
CA ALA A 208 -13.45 -51.75 -8.52
C ALA A 208 -13.76 -52.50 -7.20
N VAL A 209 -13.58 -51.81 -6.04
CA VAL A 209 -13.91 -52.39 -4.72
C VAL A 209 -15.38 -52.77 -4.63
N ARG A 210 -16.31 -51.91 -5.02
CA ARG A 210 -17.76 -52.24 -5.02
C ARG A 210 -18.10 -53.46 -5.89
N THR A 211 -17.42 -53.61 -7.01
CA THR A 211 -17.61 -54.78 -7.87
C THR A 211 -17.14 -56.03 -7.18
N ARG A 212 -15.96 -56.06 -6.56
CA ARG A 212 -15.44 -57.21 -5.81
C ARG A 212 -16.31 -57.59 -4.61
N VAL A 213 -16.80 -56.59 -3.85
CA VAL A 213 -17.74 -56.84 -2.73
C VAL A 213 -19.03 -57.48 -3.22
N ARG A 214 -19.58 -57.02 -4.36
CA ARG A 214 -20.78 -57.59 -4.96
C ARG A 214 -20.58 -59.06 -5.41
N LEU A 215 -19.36 -59.39 -5.86
CA LEU A 215 -18.98 -60.75 -6.23
C LEU A 215 -18.60 -61.65 -5.03
N GLY A 216 -18.58 -61.06 -3.80
CA GLY A 216 -18.20 -61.80 -2.59
C GLY A 216 -16.68 -61.96 -2.41
N GLU A 217 -15.85 -61.29 -3.23
CA GLU A 217 -14.39 -61.37 -3.22
C GLU A 217 -13.73 -60.44 -2.20
N SER A 218 -14.47 -59.45 -1.65
CA SER A 218 -13.99 -58.49 -0.67
C SER A 218 -15.04 -58.23 0.40
N PRO A 219 -14.63 -57.93 1.64
CA PRO A 219 -15.56 -57.62 2.73
C PRO A 219 -16.22 -56.25 2.53
N GLN A 220 -17.45 -56.07 3.05
CA GLN A 220 -18.22 -54.84 3.00
C GLN A 220 -17.47 -53.61 3.60
N PHE A 221 -16.60 -53.85 4.59
CA PHE A 221 -15.76 -52.85 5.18
C PHE A 221 -14.87 -52.10 4.17
N GLU A 222 -14.36 -52.79 3.13
CA GLU A 222 -13.54 -52.14 2.10
C GLU A 222 -14.36 -51.18 1.23
N ALA A 223 -15.62 -51.49 0.95
CA ALA A 223 -16.51 -50.56 0.25
C ALA A 223 -16.75 -49.28 1.05
N ILE A 224 -17.05 -49.39 2.35
CA ILE A 224 -17.23 -48.24 3.24
C ILE A 224 -15.95 -47.43 3.31
N ARG A 225 -14.78 -48.06 3.47
CA ARG A 225 -13.48 -47.37 3.52
C ARG A 225 -13.16 -46.60 2.24
N SER A 226 -13.39 -47.22 1.08
CA SER A 226 -13.16 -46.55 -0.21
C SER A 226 -14.14 -45.38 -0.44
N GLU A 227 -15.39 -45.49 0.04
CA GLU A 227 -16.34 -44.37 0.01
C GLU A 227 -15.89 -43.17 0.85
N VAL A 228 -15.36 -43.41 2.05
CA VAL A 228 -14.76 -42.35 2.89
C VAL A 228 -13.63 -41.65 2.15
N GLU A 229 -12.79 -42.37 1.40
CA GLU A 229 -11.71 -41.72 0.63
C GLU A 229 -12.26 -40.88 -0.55
N VAL A 230 -13.37 -41.26 -1.21
CA VAL A 230 -14.07 -40.44 -2.21
C VAL A 230 -14.58 -39.15 -1.58
N LEU A 231 -15.21 -39.22 -0.40
CA LEU A 231 -15.70 -38.04 0.29
C LEU A 231 -14.56 -37.06 0.68
N LYS A 232 -13.42 -37.59 1.14
CA LYS A 232 -12.22 -36.78 1.43
C LYS A 232 -11.64 -36.14 0.17
N ALA A 233 -11.62 -36.86 -0.96
CA ALA A 233 -11.14 -36.33 -2.24
C ALA A 233 -12.04 -35.16 -2.71
N ASN A 234 -13.36 -35.28 -2.59
CA ASN A 234 -14.33 -34.23 -2.88
C ASN A 234 -14.16 -33.01 -1.97
N GLN A 235 -13.93 -33.23 -0.68
CA GLN A 235 -13.62 -32.15 0.25
C GLN A 235 -12.35 -31.40 -0.18
N SER A 236 -11.28 -32.13 -0.55
CA SER A 236 -10.02 -31.51 -1.01
C SER A 236 -10.22 -30.71 -2.30
N LEU A 237 -11.04 -31.19 -3.24
CA LEU A 237 -11.37 -30.47 -4.46
C LEU A 237 -12.12 -29.16 -4.15
N THR A 238 -13.12 -29.22 -3.25
CA THR A 238 -13.86 -28.03 -2.82
C THR A 238 -12.95 -26.98 -2.20
N GLN A 239 -12.01 -27.39 -1.35
CA GLN A 239 -11.01 -26.48 -0.75
C GLN A 239 -10.08 -25.87 -1.81
N ALA A 240 -9.61 -26.66 -2.78
CA ALA A 240 -8.77 -26.17 -3.87
C ALA A 240 -9.49 -25.13 -4.74
N VAL A 241 -10.76 -25.39 -5.10
CA VAL A 241 -11.59 -24.43 -5.85
C VAL A 241 -11.79 -23.13 -5.07
N ASN A 242 -12.02 -23.20 -3.76
CA ASN A 242 -12.13 -21.99 -2.92
C ASN A 242 -10.80 -21.21 -2.88
N ARG A 243 -9.65 -21.89 -2.82
CA ARG A 243 -8.34 -21.23 -2.87
C ARG A 243 -8.16 -20.43 -4.15
N VAL A 244 -8.55 -20.98 -5.32
CA VAL A 244 -8.51 -20.24 -6.60
C VAL A 244 -9.34 -18.97 -6.53
N ARG A 245 -10.54 -19.00 -5.91
CA ARG A 245 -11.37 -17.80 -5.77
C ARG A 245 -10.69 -16.72 -4.94
N VAL A 246 -10.07 -17.11 -3.82
CA VAL A 246 -9.34 -16.18 -2.94
C VAL A 246 -8.12 -15.59 -3.67
N SER A 247 -7.31 -16.41 -4.33
CA SER A 247 -6.12 -15.94 -5.07
C SER A 247 -6.50 -15.02 -6.24
N ARG A 248 -7.65 -15.26 -6.93
CA ARG A 248 -8.17 -14.35 -7.95
C ARG A 248 -8.46 -12.97 -7.37
N VAL A 249 -9.14 -12.89 -6.24
CA VAL A 249 -9.46 -11.59 -5.59
C VAL A 249 -8.19 -10.84 -5.20
N MET A 250 -7.17 -11.55 -4.69
CA MET A 250 -5.90 -10.92 -4.33
C MET A 250 -5.19 -10.32 -5.54
N LEU A 251 -5.17 -11.01 -6.67
CA LEU A 251 -4.56 -10.51 -7.90
C LEU A 251 -5.37 -9.36 -8.51
N ASP A 252 -6.70 -9.45 -8.49
CA ASP A 252 -7.59 -8.39 -8.99
C ASP A 252 -7.47 -7.10 -8.17
N MET A 253 -7.29 -7.20 -6.85
CA MET A 253 -7.02 -6.05 -5.98
C MET A 253 -5.75 -5.28 -6.41
N LEU A 254 -4.68 -5.99 -6.79
CA LEU A 254 -3.43 -5.36 -7.25
C LEU A 254 -3.58 -4.64 -8.60
N THR A 255 -4.57 -5.04 -9.41
CA THR A 255 -4.90 -4.41 -10.70
C THR A 255 -6.07 -3.43 -10.61
N ALA A 256 -6.46 -3.05 -9.37
CA ALA A 256 -7.59 -2.15 -9.11
C ALA A 256 -8.91 -2.58 -9.78
N GLY A 257 -9.24 -3.87 -9.71
CA GLY A 257 -10.49 -4.42 -10.26
C GLY A 257 -10.50 -4.59 -11.79
N SER A 258 -9.35 -4.48 -12.45
CA SER A 258 -9.26 -4.48 -13.92
C SER A 258 -9.43 -5.85 -14.57
N LEU A 259 -9.24 -6.94 -13.80
CA LEU A 259 -9.37 -8.31 -14.29
C LEU A 259 -10.80 -8.84 -14.19
N GLY A 260 -11.61 -8.27 -13.29
CA GLY A 260 -12.97 -8.69 -13.04
C GLY A 260 -13.08 -9.95 -12.18
N THR A 261 -14.29 -10.49 -12.05
CA THR A 261 -14.57 -11.60 -11.14
C THR A 261 -14.28 -13.00 -11.73
N SER A 262 -14.22 -13.12 -13.04
CA SER A 262 -14.03 -14.40 -13.75
C SER A 262 -12.99 -14.21 -14.85
N TYR A 263 -11.81 -14.78 -14.63
CA TYR A 263 -10.68 -14.77 -15.56
C TYR A 263 -9.78 -15.97 -15.31
N SER A 264 -9.00 -16.33 -16.30
CA SER A 264 -7.92 -17.33 -16.18
C SER A 264 -6.56 -16.66 -16.37
N ILE A 265 -5.52 -17.31 -15.89
CA ILE A 265 -4.15 -16.89 -16.15
C ILE A 265 -3.43 -17.93 -16.97
N ASN A 266 -2.55 -17.47 -17.85
CA ASN A 266 -1.66 -18.33 -18.62
C ASN A 266 -0.21 -18.05 -18.20
N GLY A 267 0.45 -19.05 -17.65
CA GLY A 267 1.84 -18.95 -17.20
C GLY A 267 2.43 -20.32 -16.86
N GLN A 268 3.73 -20.31 -16.63
CA GLN A 268 4.48 -21.49 -16.19
C GLN A 268 5.37 -21.08 -15.02
N PHE A 269 5.61 -22.03 -14.13
CA PHE A 269 6.59 -21.86 -13.06
C PHE A 269 8.02 -21.91 -13.62
N HIS A 270 8.91 -21.22 -12.94
CA HIS A 270 10.34 -21.35 -13.18
C HIS A 270 10.83 -22.77 -12.79
N ARG A 271 11.83 -23.26 -13.51
CA ARG A 271 12.44 -24.58 -13.25
C ARG A 271 13.95 -24.48 -13.05
N VAL A 272 14.55 -23.37 -13.44
CA VAL A 272 15.99 -23.15 -13.39
C VAL A 272 16.29 -22.05 -12.40
N GLY A 273 17.29 -22.27 -11.56
CA GLY A 273 17.77 -21.28 -10.59
C GLY A 273 18.48 -20.09 -11.22
N PRO A 274 18.98 -19.16 -10.39
CA PRO A 274 19.65 -17.95 -10.87
C PRO A 274 20.92 -18.28 -11.62
N SER A 275 21.10 -17.64 -12.79
CA SER A 275 22.27 -17.83 -13.66
C SER A 275 23.47 -16.96 -13.30
N PHE A 276 23.28 -15.91 -12.47
CA PHE A 276 24.31 -14.94 -12.09
C PHE A 276 24.87 -15.23 -10.69
N GLY A 277 26.16 -14.89 -10.48
CA GLY A 277 26.80 -15.03 -9.18
C GLY A 277 26.28 -14.00 -8.15
N LEU A 278 26.27 -14.38 -6.87
CA LEU A 278 25.80 -13.57 -5.76
C LEU A 278 26.48 -12.20 -5.68
N ASP A 279 27.82 -12.16 -5.92
CA ASP A 279 28.62 -10.93 -5.81
C ASP A 279 28.20 -9.89 -6.84
N LEU A 280 27.97 -10.32 -8.09
CA LEU A 280 27.50 -9.45 -9.17
C LEU A 280 26.12 -8.85 -8.86
N LEU A 281 25.19 -9.68 -8.37
CA LEU A 281 23.86 -9.24 -8.00
C LEU A 281 23.90 -8.23 -6.85
N THR A 282 24.75 -8.48 -5.84
CA THR A 282 24.94 -7.60 -4.69
C THR A 282 25.53 -6.25 -5.12
N GLN A 283 26.55 -6.25 -5.98
CA GLN A 283 27.14 -5.02 -6.49
C GLN A 283 26.16 -4.19 -7.30
N ARG A 284 25.39 -4.83 -8.19
CA ARG A 284 24.34 -4.17 -8.98
C ARG A 284 23.28 -3.54 -8.07
N ALA A 285 22.81 -4.27 -7.06
CA ALA A 285 21.82 -3.78 -6.13
C ALA A 285 22.29 -2.55 -5.35
N LEU A 286 23.51 -2.58 -4.81
CA LEU A 286 24.06 -1.47 -4.06
C LEU A 286 24.24 -0.18 -4.87
N THR A 287 24.32 -0.27 -6.20
CA THR A 287 24.47 0.90 -7.08
C THR A 287 23.16 1.38 -7.71
N GLN A 288 22.21 0.49 -7.98
CA GLN A 288 21.05 0.80 -8.81
C GLN A 288 19.70 0.59 -8.12
N HIS A 289 19.67 0.02 -6.90
CA HIS A 289 18.41 -0.28 -6.22
C HIS A 289 17.63 0.99 -5.87
N PRO A 290 16.33 1.13 -6.24
CA PRO A 290 15.54 2.33 -6.00
C PRO A 290 15.49 2.77 -4.54
N THR A 291 15.42 1.85 -3.59
CA THR A 291 15.46 2.18 -2.15
C THR A 291 16.78 2.85 -1.75
N ILE A 292 17.91 2.35 -2.25
CA ILE A 292 19.24 2.93 -1.98
C ILE A 292 19.33 4.33 -2.61
N LEU A 293 18.87 4.48 -3.85
CA LEU A 293 18.83 5.78 -4.53
C LEU A 293 17.94 6.77 -3.80
N ARG A 294 16.74 6.36 -3.38
CA ARG A 294 15.82 7.19 -2.62
C ARG A 294 16.44 7.66 -1.29
N LEU A 295 17.05 6.75 -0.54
CA LEU A 295 17.67 7.10 0.75
C LEU A 295 18.91 7.97 0.57
N THR A 296 19.70 7.77 -0.50
CA THR A 296 20.82 8.67 -0.85
C THR A 296 20.29 10.08 -1.13
N LYS A 297 19.20 10.20 -1.93
CA LYS A 297 18.57 11.50 -2.21
C LYS A 297 17.93 12.12 -0.97
N PHE A 298 17.41 11.31 -0.06
CA PHE A 298 16.88 11.80 1.22
C PHE A 298 17.99 12.39 2.12
N VAL A 299 19.16 11.75 2.19
CA VAL A 299 20.30 12.29 2.94
C VAL A 299 20.77 13.61 2.31
N GLU A 300 20.82 13.70 0.98
CA GLU A 300 21.13 14.93 0.24
C GLU A 300 20.09 16.04 0.53
N GLN A 301 18.80 15.72 0.50
CA GLN A 301 17.72 16.64 0.88
C GLN A 301 17.87 17.12 2.33
N ALA A 302 18.14 16.20 3.26
CA ALA A 302 18.31 16.54 4.67
C ALA A 302 19.53 17.45 4.89
N ASP A 303 20.61 17.27 4.12
CA ASP A 303 21.78 18.17 4.15
C ASP A 303 21.45 19.57 3.63
N HIS A 304 20.75 19.65 2.49
CA HIS A 304 20.28 20.93 1.97
C HIS A 304 19.27 21.62 2.90
N THR A 305 18.42 20.85 3.59
CA THR A 305 17.50 21.37 4.61
C THR A 305 18.27 21.93 5.80
N LEU A 306 19.30 21.24 6.27
CA LEU A 306 20.17 21.71 7.34
C LEU A 306 20.89 23.01 6.94
N GLU A 307 21.38 23.10 5.71
CA GLU A 307 22.00 24.32 5.18
C GLU A 307 20.98 25.46 5.10
N PHE A 308 19.76 25.20 4.62
CA PHE A 308 18.69 26.19 4.61
C PHE A 308 18.40 26.72 6.03
N GLU A 309 18.30 25.86 7.05
CA GLU A 309 18.04 26.25 8.41
C GLU A 309 19.20 27.10 9.00
N ARG A 310 20.43 26.82 8.62
CA ARG A 310 21.58 27.60 8.97
C ARG A 310 21.53 29.01 8.34
N GLN A 311 21.20 29.12 7.05
CA GLN A 311 21.04 30.36 6.32
C GLN A 311 19.83 31.18 6.82
N ALA A 312 18.76 30.47 7.25
CA ALA A 312 17.55 31.08 7.78
C ALA A 312 17.74 31.82 9.11
N ARG A 313 18.89 31.66 9.80
CA ARG A 313 19.27 32.46 10.96
C ARG A 313 19.40 33.94 10.62
N VAL A 314 19.74 34.27 9.39
CA VAL A 314 19.82 35.65 8.94
C VAL A 314 18.40 36.15 8.65
N PRO A 315 17.90 37.16 9.35
CA PRO A 315 16.55 37.68 9.16
C PRO A 315 16.38 38.33 7.79
N ASN A 316 15.17 38.25 7.23
CA ASN A 316 14.84 39.00 6.03
C ASN A 316 14.73 40.48 6.35
N ILE A 317 15.08 41.32 5.39
CA ILE A 317 14.92 42.80 5.50
C ILE A 317 13.60 43.11 4.79
N THR A 318 12.69 43.83 5.46
CA THR A 318 11.50 44.39 4.83
C THR A 318 11.76 45.86 4.52
N VAL A 319 11.70 46.20 3.23
CA VAL A 319 11.73 47.60 2.77
C VAL A 319 10.29 48.07 2.62
N GLY A 320 9.96 49.21 3.18
CA GLY A 320 8.59 49.69 3.14
C GLY A 320 8.48 51.21 3.04
N GLY A 321 7.29 51.65 2.63
CA GLY A 321 6.89 53.03 2.66
C GLY A 321 5.51 53.20 3.27
N SER A 322 5.27 54.27 3.97
CA SER A 322 3.96 54.60 4.53
C SER A 322 3.54 56.02 4.17
N TYR A 323 2.25 56.17 3.90
CA TYR A 323 1.56 57.46 3.87
C TYR A 323 0.75 57.58 5.15
N TRP A 324 0.91 58.69 5.80
CA TRP A 324 0.27 58.96 7.08
C TRP A 324 -0.36 60.36 7.05
N ARG A 325 -1.60 60.45 7.50
CA ARG A 325 -2.36 61.68 7.60
C ARG A 325 -2.99 61.80 8.98
N GLU A 326 -2.68 62.86 9.68
CA GLU A 326 -3.19 63.24 11.00
C GLU A 326 -3.36 64.75 11.07
N ILE A 327 -4.44 65.23 11.60
CA ILE A 327 -4.76 66.68 11.90
C ILE A 327 -3.94 67.67 11.12
N GLY A 328 -4.25 67.88 9.82
CA GLY A 328 -3.58 68.91 9.02
C GLY A 328 -2.09 68.61 8.71
N ARG A 329 -1.61 67.41 9.02
CA ARG A 329 -0.27 66.95 8.68
C ARG A 329 -0.38 65.76 7.78
N GLU A 330 0.38 65.77 6.72
CA GLU A 330 0.59 64.68 5.83
C GLU A 330 2.07 64.32 5.74
N ALA A 331 2.42 63.05 5.82
CA ALA A 331 3.81 62.63 5.71
C ALA A 331 3.96 61.38 4.89
N PHE A 332 5.03 61.31 4.09
CA PHE A 332 5.54 60.07 3.47
C PHE A 332 6.77 59.66 4.26
N GLN A 333 6.82 58.37 4.60
CA GLN A 333 7.90 57.80 5.37
C GLN A 333 8.41 56.55 4.66
N GLY A 334 9.72 56.45 4.44
CA GLY A 334 10.39 55.22 4.02
C GLY A 334 11.07 54.58 5.23
N GLY A 335 11.09 53.27 5.27
CA GLY A 335 11.66 52.55 6.40
C GLY A 335 12.19 51.17 6.05
N LEU A 336 13.06 50.67 6.91
CA LEU A 336 13.57 49.31 6.90
C LEU A 336 13.15 48.63 8.21
N THR A 337 12.58 47.44 8.09
CA THR A 337 12.26 46.60 9.26
C THR A 337 13.14 45.38 9.25
N ILE A 338 13.92 45.15 10.31
CA ILE A 338 14.80 44.00 10.46
C ILE A 338 14.44 43.32 11.79
N PRO A 339 13.85 42.12 11.76
CA PRO A 339 13.64 41.34 12.97
C PRO A 339 14.99 40.97 13.60
N THR A 340 15.23 41.36 14.84
CA THR A 340 16.50 41.10 15.54
C THR A 340 16.41 39.75 16.28
N PRO A 341 17.19 38.71 15.91
CA PRO A 341 17.13 37.38 16.52
C PRO A 341 17.87 37.38 17.87
N LEU A 342 17.24 37.90 18.93
CA LEU A 342 17.85 37.98 20.26
C LEU A 342 17.76 36.63 20.99
N TRP A 343 16.58 36.02 21.00
CA TRP A 343 16.30 34.75 21.72
C TRP A 343 16.20 33.55 20.77
N ASP A 344 15.41 33.68 19.74
CA ASP A 344 15.27 32.65 18.71
C ASP A 344 16.25 32.89 17.57
N ARG A 345 17.25 31.99 17.48
CA ARG A 345 18.27 31.97 16.42
C ARG A 345 18.15 30.72 15.59
N ARG A 346 16.93 30.14 15.55
CA ARG A 346 16.61 28.87 14.86
C ARG A 346 17.44 27.67 15.36
N GLN A 347 17.86 27.71 16.62
CA GLN A 347 18.65 26.63 17.21
C GLN A 347 17.87 25.30 17.26
N GLY A 348 16.55 25.37 17.49
CA GLY A 348 15.66 24.20 17.50
C GLY A 348 15.53 23.56 16.12
N GLU A 349 15.27 24.36 15.08
CA GLU A 349 15.13 23.89 13.70
C GLU A 349 16.43 23.32 13.14
N ILE A 350 17.57 23.97 13.47
CA ILE A 350 18.89 23.47 13.09
C ILE A 350 19.17 22.11 13.76
N MET A 351 18.84 21.97 15.06
CA MET A 351 18.98 20.71 15.77
C MET A 351 18.07 19.62 15.18
N ALA A 352 16.82 19.96 14.83
CA ALA A 352 15.87 19.05 14.20
C ALA A 352 16.37 18.61 12.81
N ALA A 353 16.86 19.54 11.98
CA ALA A 353 17.41 19.24 10.67
C ALA A 353 18.67 18.37 10.76
N PHE A 354 19.56 18.64 11.72
CA PHE A 354 20.72 17.79 12.00
C PHE A 354 20.30 16.37 12.44
N GLY A 355 19.30 16.29 13.32
CA GLY A 355 18.70 15.01 13.73
C GLY A 355 18.11 14.22 12.55
N SER A 356 17.42 14.91 11.64
CA SER A 356 16.86 14.31 10.41
C SER A 356 17.96 13.77 9.48
N LYS A 357 19.04 14.52 9.26
CA LYS A 357 20.21 14.06 8.49
C LYS A 357 20.81 12.78 9.12
N ARG A 358 21.11 12.81 10.42
CA ARG A 358 21.64 11.67 11.13
C ARG A 358 20.74 10.43 11.07
N LYS A 359 19.43 10.64 11.16
CA LYS A 359 18.44 9.56 10.96
C LYS A 359 18.50 9.01 9.56
N GLY A 360 18.55 9.87 8.54
CA GLY A 360 18.63 9.43 7.14
C GLY A 360 19.90 8.63 6.84
N GLU A 361 21.05 9.01 7.38
CA GLU A 361 22.31 8.27 7.28
C GLU A 361 22.21 6.88 7.93
N ALA A 362 21.59 6.79 9.11
CA ALA A 362 21.37 5.52 9.79
C ALA A 362 20.39 4.61 9.04
N ASP A 363 19.29 5.18 8.50
CA ASP A 363 18.31 4.46 7.70
C ASP A 363 18.91 3.93 6.39
N PHE A 364 19.79 4.69 5.75
CA PHE A 364 20.57 4.26 4.58
C PHE A 364 21.45 3.05 4.89
N LEU A 365 22.23 3.09 5.99
CA LEU A 365 23.07 1.97 6.39
C LEU A 365 22.25 0.72 6.74
N ARG A 366 21.12 0.91 7.42
CA ARG A 366 20.20 -0.19 7.74
C ARG A 366 19.66 -0.81 6.46
N ALA A 367 19.12 -0.02 5.54
CA ALA A 367 18.57 -0.51 4.28
C ALA A 367 19.62 -1.23 3.42
N ARG A 368 20.86 -0.73 3.40
CA ARG A 368 21.99 -1.40 2.73
C ARG A 368 22.24 -2.79 3.30
N ASN A 369 22.27 -2.93 4.62
CA ASN A 369 22.52 -4.22 5.28
C ASN A 369 21.34 -5.19 5.07
N GLU A 370 20.10 -4.69 5.15
CA GLU A 370 18.89 -5.47 4.86
C GLU A 370 18.87 -5.96 3.41
N LEU A 371 19.29 -5.12 2.47
CA LEU A 371 19.37 -5.47 1.06
C LEU A 371 20.37 -6.62 0.82
N ILE A 372 21.58 -6.53 1.37
CA ILE A 372 22.59 -7.58 1.27
C ILE A 372 22.06 -8.90 1.85
N ARG A 373 21.44 -8.84 3.02
CA ARG A 373 20.82 -10.02 3.64
C ARG A 373 19.74 -10.62 2.75
N ASN A 374 18.81 -9.80 2.23
CA ASN A 374 17.69 -10.27 1.42
C ASN A 374 18.17 -10.90 0.10
N ILE A 375 19.17 -10.30 -0.55
CA ILE A 375 19.78 -10.87 -1.76
C ILE A 375 20.41 -12.23 -1.44
N SER A 376 21.20 -12.33 -0.37
CA SER A 376 21.85 -13.59 0.01
C SER A 376 20.83 -14.67 0.35
N GLN A 377 19.77 -14.32 1.07
CA GLN A 377 18.71 -15.24 1.45
C GLN A 377 17.95 -15.74 0.21
N HIS A 378 17.40 -14.83 -0.61
CA HIS A 378 16.59 -15.25 -1.77
C HIS A 378 17.42 -15.94 -2.85
N PHE A 379 18.70 -15.60 -2.99
CA PHE A 379 19.61 -16.32 -3.84
C PHE A 379 19.81 -17.77 -3.38
N GLN A 380 20.03 -17.96 -2.07
CA GLN A 380 20.21 -19.30 -1.52
C GLN A 380 18.91 -20.11 -1.56
N ASP A 381 17.76 -19.47 -1.27
CA ASP A 381 16.45 -20.10 -1.39
C ASP A 381 16.20 -20.58 -2.82
N ALA A 382 16.46 -19.72 -3.83
CA ALA A 382 16.29 -20.07 -5.23
C ALA A 382 17.22 -21.22 -5.66
N LYS A 383 18.48 -21.22 -5.21
CA LYS A 383 19.44 -22.28 -5.51
C LYS A 383 19.01 -23.61 -4.90
N THR A 384 18.71 -23.62 -3.62
CA THR A 384 18.29 -24.86 -2.91
C THR A 384 17.00 -25.43 -3.50
N THR A 385 16.04 -24.57 -3.83
CA THR A 385 14.76 -25.02 -4.39
C THR A 385 14.94 -25.53 -5.83
N ALA A 386 15.84 -24.95 -6.62
CA ALA A 386 16.15 -25.48 -7.95
C ALA A 386 16.81 -26.87 -7.88
N GLU A 387 17.73 -27.08 -6.93
CA GLU A 387 18.33 -28.40 -6.67
C GLU A 387 17.25 -29.41 -6.23
N LEU A 388 16.30 -29.00 -5.41
CA LEU A 388 15.18 -29.84 -4.98
C LEU A 388 14.28 -30.24 -6.16
N ILE A 389 13.94 -29.31 -7.06
CA ILE A 389 13.16 -29.59 -8.29
C ILE A 389 13.88 -30.63 -9.14
N GLU A 390 15.18 -30.55 -9.28
CA GLU A 390 15.99 -31.53 -10.03
C GLU A 390 15.88 -32.94 -9.43
N VAL A 391 15.81 -33.09 -8.11
CA VAL A 391 15.58 -34.40 -7.45
C VAL A 391 14.20 -34.97 -7.81
N TYR A 392 13.16 -34.12 -7.80
CA TYR A 392 11.83 -34.58 -8.23
C TYR A 392 11.82 -35.06 -9.69
N GLU A 393 12.43 -34.30 -10.59
CA GLU A 393 12.42 -34.58 -12.03
C GLU A 393 13.31 -35.77 -12.40
N LYS A 394 14.45 -35.96 -11.74
CA LYS A 394 15.39 -37.05 -12.01
C LYS A 394 14.86 -38.47 -11.63
N GLY A 395 13.91 -38.55 -10.74
CA GLY A 395 13.45 -39.92 -10.37
C GLY A 395 12.19 -39.98 -9.52
N LEU A 396 12.00 -39.09 -8.54
CA LEU A 396 10.97 -39.22 -7.54
C LEU A 396 9.54 -39.24 -8.14
N LEU A 397 9.27 -38.36 -9.09
CA LEU A 397 7.98 -38.35 -9.83
C LEU A 397 7.72 -39.66 -10.55
N LYS A 398 8.71 -40.15 -11.30
CA LYS A 398 8.59 -41.38 -12.07
C LYS A 398 8.40 -42.60 -11.16
N GLN A 399 9.16 -42.70 -10.07
CA GLN A 399 9.05 -43.80 -9.12
C GLN A 399 7.66 -43.86 -8.44
N ALA A 400 7.14 -42.70 -8.04
CA ALA A 400 5.83 -42.59 -7.42
C ALA A 400 4.69 -42.96 -8.37
N GLU A 401 4.78 -42.56 -9.64
CA GLU A 401 3.83 -42.92 -10.68
C GLU A 401 3.85 -44.42 -10.95
N GLU A 402 5.03 -45.02 -11.08
CA GLU A 402 5.21 -46.43 -11.33
C GLU A 402 4.74 -47.27 -10.13
N ALA A 403 5.02 -46.86 -8.90
CA ALA A 403 4.53 -47.53 -7.70
C ALA A 403 3.00 -47.59 -7.65
N LEU A 404 2.33 -46.49 -7.96
CA LEU A 404 0.86 -46.46 -8.02
C LEU A 404 0.34 -47.34 -9.17
N ARG A 405 1.00 -47.31 -10.34
CA ARG A 405 0.61 -48.18 -11.49
C ARG A 405 0.68 -49.65 -11.12
N ILE A 406 1.78 -50.05 -10.49
CA ILE A 406 1.96 -51.47 -10.06
C ILE A 406 0.92 -51.84 -9.00
N ALA A 407 0.72 -50.98 -7.97
CA ALA A 407 -0.26 -51.24 -6.91
C ALA A 407 -1.68 -51.37 -7.46
N LYS A 408 -2.09 -50.50 -8.39
CA LYS A 408 -3.41 -50.63 -9.06
C LYS A 408 -3.55 -51.92 -9.86
N PHE A 409 -2.52 -52.28 -10.63
CA PHE A 409 -2.53 -53.51 -11.41
C PHE A 409 -2.61 -54.74 -10.52
N SER A 410 -1.75 -54.82 -9.49
CA SER A 410 -1.75 -55.96 -8.54
C SER A 410 -3.10 -56.10 -7.82
N PHE A 411 -3.70 -54.95 -7.43
CA PHE A 411 -5.03 -54.93 -6.82
C PHE A 411 -6.10 -55.48 -7.78
N GLN A 412 -6.09 -55.10 -9.05
CA GLN A 412 -7.02 -55.61 -10.06
C GLN A 412 -6.89 -57.11 -10.25
N GLN A 413 -5.69 -57.68 -10.13
CA GLN A 413 -5.41 -59.08 -10.22
C GLN A 413 -5.65 -59.86 -8.89
N GLY A 414 -6.06 -59.16 -7.83
CA GLY A 414 -6.27 -59.77 -6.50
C GLY A 414 -4.98 -60.10 -5.74
N ALA A 415 -3.83 -59.63 -6.23
CA ALA A 415 -2.51 -59.91 -5.64
C ALA A 415 -2.09 -58.89 -4.58
N SER A 416 -2.80 -57.75 -4.44
CA SER A 416 -2.54 -56.75 -3.39
C SER A 416 -3.83 -56.26 -2.73
N SER A 417 -3.68 -55.67 -1.55
CA SER A 417 -4.80 -55.15 -0.75
C SER A 417 -5.22 -53.76 -1.16
N LEU A 418 -6.46 -53.35 -0.84
CA LEU A 418 -6.93 -51.96 -1.00
C LEU A 418 -6.02 -50.95 -0.28
N ILE A 419 -5.46 -51.35 0.87
CA ILE A 419 -4.59 -50.48 1.67
C ILE A 419 -3.34 -50.07 0.91
N GLU A 420 -2.71 -51.02 0.20
CA GLU A 420 -1.49 -50.78 -0.61
C GLU A 420 -1.75 -49.80 -1.76
N VAL A 421 -2.90 -49.90 -2.42
CA VAL A 421 -3.29 -48.94 -3.49
C VAL A 421 -3.53 -47.56 -2.93
N LEU A 422 -4.26 -47.46 -1.81
CA LEU A 422 -4.54 -46.19 -1.16
C LEU A 422 -3.26 -45.52 -0.63
N ASP A 423 -2.31 -46.32 -0.14
CA ASP A 423 -1.02 -45.82 0.32
C ASP A 423 -0.16 -45.29 -0.83
N ALA A 424 0.00 -46.09 -1.89
CA ALA A 424 0.72 -45.67 -3.10
C ALA A 424 0.10 -44.40 -3.73
N GLN A 425 -1.23 -44.32 -3.75
CA GLN A 425 -1.94 -43.12 -4.24
C GLN A 425 -1.69 -41.89 -3.33
N ARG A 426 -1.68 -42.06 -2.00
CA ARG A 426 -1.37 -40.98 -1.06
C ARG A 426 0.05 -40.46 -1.27
N VAL A 427 1.02 -41.36 -1.41
CA VAL A 427 2.43 -41.03 -1.66
C VAL A 427 2.58 -40.26 -2.99
N GLN A 428 2.00 -40.78 -4.08
CA GLN A 428 2.07 -40.10 -5.37
C GLN A 428 1.44 -38.69 -5.32
N ARG A 429 0.24 -38.58 -4.73
CA ARG A 429 -0.43 -37.28 -4.57
C ARG A 429 0.43 -36.30 -3.79
N GLN A 430 1.04 -36.74 -2.67
CA GLN A 430 1.91 -35.90 -1.86
C GLN A 430 3.11 -35.40 -2.67
N ILE A 431 3.79 -36.29 -3.39
CA ILE A 431 4.95 -35.95 -4.25
C ILE A 431 4.57 -34.93 -5.33
N LEU A 432 3.38 -35.08 -5.96
CA LEU A 432 2.91 -34.12 -6.97
C LEU A 432 2.61 -32.73 -6.37
N LEU A 433 2.04 -32.70 -5.16
CA LEU A 433 1.79 -31.44 -4.45
C LEU A 433 3.10 -30.79 -4.01
N ASP A 434 4.03 -31.55 -3.47
CA ASP A 434 5.34 -31.05 -3.03
C ASP A 434 6.17 -30.53 -4.21
N TYR A 435 6.11 -31.21 -5.35
CA TYR A 435 6.74 -30.74 -6.58
C TYR A 435 6.14 -29.42 -7.09
N ALA A 436 4.81 -29.30 -7.09
CA ALA A 436 4.14 -28.06 -7.46
C ALA A 436 4.49 -26.92 -6.48
N GLN A 437 4.58 -27.23 -5.19
CA GLN A 437 5.02 -26.28 -4.17
C GLN A 437 6.47 -25.85 -4.40
N ALA A 438 7.39 -26.77 -4.67
CA ALA A 438 8.78 -26.44 -4.96
C ALA A 438 8.91 -25.52 -6.19
N GLN A 439 8.15 -25.77 -7.26
CA GLN A 439 8.14 -24.90 -8.44
C GLN A 439 7.62 -23.49 -8.12
N PHE A 440 6.60 -23.40 -7.27
CA PHE A 440 6.08 -22.14 -6.76
C PHE A 440 7.15 -21.41 -5.90
N ASP A 441 7.77 -22.11 -4.96
CA ASP A 441 8.77 -21.54 -4.06
C ASP A 441 9.98 -20.99 -4.85
N LEU A 442 10.44 -21.70 -5.90
CA LEU A 442 11.46 -21.18 -6.79
C LEU A 442 11.02 -19.90 -7.51
N SER A 443 9.78 -19.90 -8.04
CA SER A 443 9.26 -18.73 -8.75
C SER A 443 9.13 -17.51 -7.82
N ILE A 444 8.73 -17.72 -6.57
CA ILE A 444 8.68 -16.68 -5.54
C ILE A 444 10.08 -16.22 -5.16
N ALA A 445 11.02 -17.14 -4.92
CA ALA A 445 12.40 -16.79 -4.57
C ALA A 445 13.05 -15.95 -5.67
N LEU A 446 12.84 -16.27 -6.94
CA LEU A 446 13.31 -15.47 -8.07
C LEU A 446 12.63 -14.10 -8.15
N ALA A 447 11.31 -14.02 -7.96
CA ALA A 447 10.60 -12.74 -7.95
C ALA A 447 11.06 -11.82 -6.80
N LEU A 448 11.32 -12.37 -5.61
CA LEU A 448 11.85 -11.64 -4.47
C LEU A 448 13.33 -11.27 -4.65
N LEU A 449 14.11 -12.12 -5.32
CA LEU A 449 15.49 -11.81 -5.70
C LEU A 449 15.55 -10.67 -6.71
N GLU A 450 14.69 -10.66 -7.73
CA GLU A 450 14.56 -9.54 -8.67
C GLU A 450 14.21 -8.24 -7.94
N ARG A 451 13.26 -8.29 -6.99
CA ARG A 451 12.97 -7.13 -6.14
C ARG A 451 14.19 -6.69 -5.35
N ALA A 452 14.92 -7.61 -4.73
CA ALA A 452 16.09 -7.29 -3.93
C ALA A 452 17.29 -6.78 -4.76
N VAL A 453 17.39 -7.16 -6.02
CA VAL A 453 18.42 -6.64 -6.95
C VAL A 453 18.04 -5.29 -7.57
N GLY A 454 16.74 -4.95 -7.55
CA GLY A 454 16.24 -3.68 -8.10
C GLY A 454 15.77 -3.73 -9.55
N GLY A 455 15.58 -4.92 -10.12
CA GLY A 455 15.11 -5.12 -11.49
C GLY A 455 15.30 -6.54 -11.99
N ALA A 456 15.02 -6.78 -13.27
CA ALA A 456 15.15 -8.10 -13.89
C ALA A 456 16.55 -8.69 -13.68
N LEU A 457 16.59 -10.00 -13.41
CA LEU A 457 17.82 -10.78 -13.20
C LEU A 457 18.58 -10.97 -14.49
#